data_a4d0776664b2e4803145bbca46d29d35
#
_entry.id   a4d0776664b2e4803145bbca46d29d35
#
_cell.length_a   1.000
_cell.length_b   1.000
_cell.length_c   1.000
_cell.angle_alpha   90.00
_cell.angle_beta   90.00
_cell.angle_gamma   90.00
#
_symmetry.space_group_name_H-M   'P 1'
#
loop_
_entity.id
_entity.type
_entity.pdbx_description
1 polymer ?
#
loop_
_entity_poly.entity_id
_entity_poly.type
_entity_poly.pdbx_seq_one_letter_code
_entity_poly.pdbx_strand_id
1 'polypeptide(L)'
;MKQYWLTINKDTFIWTKGETGLIYNAETKVCERFHCTELLDKYIKKLQTMENLYRILLNEEELSYGPVRIWVDKLLNTHSAVLTEDGIGKEIPVSLVPTLKIQNDIHMYRHAQKKYKDDSILSNCMRLVIHLNASPYGNNDYARQTICPLKGNSGSGINMDEVKKFVHSAGTPYYLSEIILVGCVWKHERYQEMLDFLTTYSIPTYIYCTEKDYMENRPNTANDKKVHYYIIKDEFDTFQPVTDANYLLIVTSESDYGKASILTEGYPDTAFRIVPIYNGKNKVFFEEYIYLTEEDVLATELSKREVFAHQSINTNHYGTLTITPDGNIYGNLNEKPLGTLKDSLYTITF
;
A
#
# COMPACT_ATOMS: atom_id res chain seq x y z
N MET A 1 -49.94 -0.06 13.89
CA MET A 1 -48.98 0.08 12.78
C MET A 1 -47.81 -0.83 13.09
N LYS A 2 -47.43 -1.71 12.16
CA LYS A 2 -46.27 -2.59 12.37
C LYS A 2 -45.00 -1.77 12.38
N GLN A 3 -44.04 -2.20 13.19
CA GLN A 3 -42.72 -1.60 13.30
C GLN A 3 -41.64 -2.66 13.04
N TYR A 4 -40.51 -2.23 12.52
CA TYR A 4 -39.41 -3.11 12.13
C TYR A 4 -38.09 -2.53 12.55
N TRP A 5 -37.24 -3.37 13.15
CA TRP A 5 -35.86 -3.05 13.43
C TRP A 5 -34.99 -3.31 12.20
N LEU A 6 -34.39 -2.29 11.64
CA LEU A 6 -33.31 -2.40 10.66
C LEU A 6 -31.98 -2.38 11.42
N THR A 7 -31.20 -3.44 11.29
CA THR A 7 -29.92 -3.62 12.02
C THR A 7 -28.81 -3.90 11.03
N ILE A 8 -27.71 -3.16 11.09
CA ILE A 8 -26.54 -3.36 10.23
C ILE A 8 -25.75 -4.61 10.65
N ASN A 9 -25.28 -5.38 9.68
CA ASN A 9 -24.32 -6.46 9.92
C ASN A 9 -22.93 -5.90 10.24
N LYS A 10 -22.17 -6.63 11.05
CA LYS A 10 -20.84 -6.24 11.57
C LYS A 10 -19.77 -5.99 10.49
N ASP A 11 -19.97 -6.49 9.26
CA ASP A 11 -19.02 -6.38 8.15
C ASP A 11 -19.45 -5.35 7.10
N THR A 12 -20.45 -4.54 7.43
CA THR A 12 -21.04 -3.53 6.56
C THR A 12 -20.43 -2.15 6.80
N PHE A 13 -20.08 -1.48 5.71
CA PHE A 13 -19.66 -0.09 5.68
C PHE A 13 -20.64 0.72 4.82
N ILE A 14 -21.02 1.89 5.31
CA ILE A 14 -21.88 2.83 4.58
C ILE A 14 -21.20 4.20 4.61
N TRP A 15 -21.03 4.79 3.45
CA TRP A 15 -20.50 6.16 3.32
C TRP A 15 -21.50 7.01 2.57
N THR A 16 -21.55 8.29 2.92
CA THR A 16 -22.37 9.29 2.23
C THR A 16 -21.53 10.52 1.90
N LYS A 17 -21.72 11.06 0.70
CA LYS A 17 -21.10 12.30 0.26
C LYS A 17 -22.09 13.07 -0.63
N GLY A 18 -22.69 14.13 -0.08
CA GLY A 18 -23.77 14.84 -0.77
C GLY A 18 -24.96 13.92 -1.01
N GLU A 19 -25.43 13.84 -2.25
CA GLU A 19 -26.55 13.00 -2.66
C GLU A 19 -26.15 11.56 -3.05
N THR A 20 -24.89 11.21 -2.92
CA THR A 20 -24.39 9.87 -3.25
C THR A 20 -24.08 9.07 -1.99
N GLY A 21 -24.51 7.83 -1.95
CA GLY A 21 -24.16 6.86 -0.91
C GLY A 21 -23.57 5.59 -1.48
N LEU A 22 -22.77 4.91 -0.68
CA LEU A 22 -22.14 3.64 -1.00
C LEU A 22 -22.34 2.67 0.17
N ILE A 23 -22.75 1.45 -0.14
CA ILE A 23 -22.80 0.31 0.78
C ILE A 23 -21.72 -0.67 0.35
N TYR A 24 -20.91 -1.13 1.26
CA TYR A 24 -19.95 -2.20 1.04
C TYR A 24 -20.03 -3.23 2.16
N ASN A 25 -20.19 -4.48 1.79
CA ASN A 25 -20.16 -5.60 2.72
C ASN A 25 -18.83 -6.36 2.55
N ALA A 26 -17.98 -6.31 3.55
CA ALA A 26 -16.66 -6.94 3.50
C ALA A 26 -16.67 -8.47 3.61
N GLU A 27 -17.79 -9.08 3.96
CA GLU A 27 -17.98 -10.53 3.96
C GLU A 27 -18.38 -11.05 2.57
N THR A 28 -19.40 -10.42 1.96
CA THR A 28 -19.89 -10.81 0.62
C THR A 28 -19.14 -10.16 -0.52
N LYS A 29 -18.29 -9.15 -0.25
CA LYS A 29 -17.54 -8.34 -1.23
C LYS A 29 -18.42 -7.53 -2.18
N VAL A 30 -19.70 -7.40 -1.87
CA VAL A 30 -20.65 -6.67 -2.70
C VAL A 30 -20.60 -5.19 -2.39
N CYS A 31 -20.54 -4.37 -3.44
CA CYS A 31 -20.57 -2.93 -3.40
C CYS A 31 -21.81 -2.40 -4.14
N GLU A 32 -22.60 -1.55 -3.49
CA GLU A 32 -23.82 -0.97 -4.06
C GLU A 32 -23.89 0.54 -3.84
N ARG A 33 -24.22 1.28 -4.90
CA ARG A 33 -24.49 2.72 -4.83
C ARG A 33 -25.95 2.99 -4.59
N PHE A 34 -26.23 4.10 -3.91
CA PHE A 34 -27.60 4.59 -3.74
C PHE A 34 -27.65 6.11 -3.75
N HIS A 35 -28.83 6.65 -4.09
CA HIS A 35 -29.07 8.08 -3.95
C HIS A 35 -29.40 8.40 -2.49
N CYS A 36 -28.62 9.28 -1.88
CA CYS A 36 -28.76 9.68 -0.48
C CYS A 36 -29.58 10.95 -0.36
N THR A 37 -30.80 10.84 0.19
CA THR A 37 -31.63 11.99 0.54
C THR A 37 -31.29 12.47 1.96
N GLU A 38 -31.70 13.69 2.34
CA GLU A 38 -31.54 14.18 3.70
C GLU A 38 -32.15 13.26 4.77
N LEU A 39 -33.28 12.62 4.45
CA LEU A 39 -33.92 11.64 5.34
C LEU A 39 -33.06 10.40 5.51
N LEU A 40 -32.52 9.86 4.42
CA LEU A 40 -31.63 8.70 4.47
C LEU A 40 -30.33 9.01 5.23
N ASP A 41 -29.74 10.19 5.02
CA ASP A 41 -28.56 10.61 5.76
C ASP A 41 -28.79 10.63 7.29
N LYS A 42 -29.98 11.11 7.71
CA LYS A 42 -30.39 11.05 9.14
C LYS A 42 -30.51 9.61 9.64
N TYR A 43 -31.10 8.71 8.86
CA TYR A 43 -31.23 7.29 9.23
C TYR A 43 -29.86 6.61 9.29
N ILE A 44 -29.00 6.87 8.31
CA ILE A 44 -27.64 6.30 8.25
C ILE A 44 -26.82 6.76 9.46
N LYS A 45 -26.84 8.05 9.80
CA LYS A 45 -26.18 8.57 11.00
C LYS A 45 -26.65 7.87 12.28
N LYS A 46 -27.98 7.71 12.43
CA LYS A 46 -28.52 6.96 13.58
C LYS A 46 -28.09 5.48 13.56
N LEU A 47 -28.11 4.86 12.39
CA LEU A 47 -27.78 3.45 12.19
C LEU A 47 -26.30 3.16 12.48
N GLN A 48 -25.40 4.14 12.25
CA GLN A 48 -23.97 4.02 12.50
C GLN A 48 -23.55 4.47 13.91
N THR A 49 -24.50 4.85 14.75
CA THR A 49 -24.23 5.33 16.10
C THR A 49 -24.24 4.19 17.11
N MET A 50 -23.17 4.07 17.89
CA MET A 50 -23.01 2.99 18.88
C MET A 50 -24.12 3.01 19.96
N GLU A 51 -24.57 4.19 20.35
CA GLU A 51 -25.65 4.39 21.32
C GLU A 51 -26.97 3.77 20.85
N ASN A 52 -27.18 3.65 19.54
CA ASN A 52 -28.34 2.99 18.95
C ASN A 52 -28.10 1.50 18.68
N LEU A 53 -26.96 0.95 19.09
CA LEU A 53 -26.58 -0.45 18.86
C LEU A 53 -26.64 -0.84 17.37
N TYR A 54 -26.30 0.11 16.49
CA TYR A 54 -26.28 -0.04 15.03
C TYR A 54 -27.62 -0.51 14.46
N ARG A 55 -28.74 0.02 14.98
CA ARG A 55 -30.09 -0.27 14.56
C ARG A 55 -30.95 0.99 14.57
N ILE A 56 -32.04 0.95 13.79
CA ILE A 56 -33.10 1.96 13.80
C ILE A 56 -34.46 1.26 13.74
N LEU A 57 -35.47 1.87 14.36
CA LEU A 57 -36.86 1.42 14.27
C LEU A 57 -37.54 2.19 13.13
N LEU A 58 -38.14 1.48 12.21
CA LEU A 58 -38.89 2.02 11.07
C LEU A 58 -40.34 1.49 11.14
N ASN A 59 -41.28 2.38 10.85
CA ASN A 59 -42.66 1.98 10.72
C ASN A 59 -43.02 1.58 9.27
N GLU A 60 -44.20 1.06 9.06
CA GLU A 60 -44.67 0.59 7.76
C GLU A 60 -44.77 1.71 6.71
N GLU A 61 -45.10 2.94 7.13
CA GLU A 61 -45.15 4.13 6.27
C GLU A 61 -43.73 4.54 5.82
N GLU A 62 -42.79 4.60 6.75
CA GLU A 62 -41.39 4.92 6.45
C GLU A 62 -40.76 3.89 5.48
N LEU A 63 -41.08 2.60 5.68
CA LEU A 63 -40.64 1.53 4.79
C LEU A 63 -41.29 1.56 3.41
N SER A 64 -42.50 2.13 3.30
CA SER A 64 -43.20 2.26 2.02
C SER A 64 -42.73 3.46 1.22
N TYR A 65 -42.02 4.42 1.84
CA TYR A 65 -41.46 5.58 1.16
C TYR A 65 -40.37 5.16 0.17
N GLY A 66 -40.56 5.46 -1.11
CA GLY A 66 -39.77 4.93 -2.22
C GLY A 66 -38.24 4.95 -2.01
N PRO A 67 -37.62 6.09 -1.66
CA PRO A 67 -36.18 6.16 -1.41
C PRO A 67 -35.70 5.27 -0.24
N VAL A 68 -36.48 5.20 0.86
CA VAL A 68 -36.16 4.35 2.01
C VAL A 68 -36.29 2.87 1.62
N ARG A 69 -37.35 2.52 0.90
CA ARG A 69 -37.59 1.16 0.44
C ARG A 69 -36.44 0.67 -0.44
N ILE A 70 -36.06 1.44 -1.44
CA ILE A 70 -34.96 1.09 -2.36
C ILE A 70 -33.64 0.91 -1.59
N TRP A 71 -33.35 1.80 -0.64
CA TRP A 71 -32.16 1.70 0.18
C TRP A 71 -32.17 0.47 1.10
N VAL A 72 -33.28 0.19 1.77
CA VAL A 72 -33.43 -1.00 2.61
C VAL A 72 -33.31 -2.28 1.77
N ASP A 73 -33.95 -2.34 0.60
CA ASP A 73 -33.83 -3.49 -0.29
C ASP A 73 -32.38 -3.72 -0.73
N LYS A 74 -31.60 -2.67 -1.03
CA LYS A 74 -30.16 -2.78 -1.31
C LYS A 74 -29.39 -3.35 -0.12
N LEU A 75 -29.64 -2.87 1.09
CA LEU A 75 -29.00 -3.40 2.31
C LEU A 75 -29.32 -4.89 2.53
N LEU A 76 -30.55 -5.32 2.29
CA LEU A 76 -30.96 -6.70 2.43
C LEU A 76 -30.35 -7.60 1.34
N ASN A 77 -30.38 -7.15 0.08
CA ASN A 77 -29.84 -7.89 -1.06
C ASN A 77 -28.31 -8.07 -0.97
N THR A 78 -27.59 -7.14 -0.39
CA THR A 78 -26.14 -7.22 -0.17
C THR A 78 -25.77 -7.94 1.14
N HIS A 79 -26.77 -8.48 1.86
CA HIS A 79 -26.60 -9.03 3.22
C HIS A 79 -25.94 -8.04 4.21
N SER A 80 -26.12 -6.74 3.96
CA SER A 80 -25.53 -5.67 4.76
C SER A 80 -26.34 -5.31 6.00
N ALA A 81 -27.62 -5.71 6.04
CA ALA A 81 -28.50 -5.51 7.18
C ALA A 81 -29.54 -6.64 7.30
N VAL A 82 -30.22 -6.65 8.44
CA VAL A 82 -31.36 -7.53 8.72
C VAL A 82 -32.55 -6.67 9.12
N LEU A 83 -33.73 -7.03 8.63
CA LEU A 83 -35.02 -6.40 8.99
C LEU A 83 -35.84 -7.39 9.85
N THR A 84 -36.12 -6.98 11.10
CA THR A 84 -36.85 -7.84 12.06
C THR A 84 -38.08 -7.11 12.54
N GLU A 85 -39.26 -7.76 12.49
CA GLU A 85 -40.51 -7.19 12.99
C GLU A 85 -40.45 -6.99 14.51
N ASP A 86 -40.76 -5.79 14.99
CA ASP A 86 -40.88 -5.49 16.42
C ASP A 86 -42.19 -6.03 16.97
N GLY A 87 -42.17 -6.49 18.23
CA GLY A 87 -43.40 -6.98 18.88
C GLY A 87 -43.17 -7.57 20.26
N ILE A 88 -44.27 -7.73 20.99
CA ILE A 88 -44.24 -8.27 22.36
C ILE A 88 -43.70 -9.71 22.32
N GLY A 89 -42.67 -9.96 23.15
CA GLY A 89 -42.01 -11.26 23.27
C GLY A 89 -40.98 -11.56 22.17
N LYS A 90 -40.70 -10.62 21.25
CA LYS A 90 -39.61 -10.72 20.26
C LYS A 90 -38.36 -10.13 20.82
N GLU A 91 -37.23 -10.77 20.51
CA GLU A 91 -35.88 -10.23 20.88
C GLU A 91 -35.57 -8.99 20.04
N ILE A 92 -35.05 -7.98 20.70
CA ILE A 92 -34.58 -6.77 20.03
C ILE A 92 -33.19 -7.06 19.46
N PRO A 93 -32.97 -6.97 18.12
CA PRO A 93 -31.70 -7.29 17.52
C PRO A 93 -30.62 -6.28 17.95
N VAL A 94 -29.42 -6.76 18.12
CA VAL A 94 -28.24 -5.96 18.46
C VAL A 94 -27.10 -6.29 17.51
N SER A 95 -26.43 -5.26 17.01
CA SER A 95 -25.20 -5.44 16.25
C SER A 95 -24.05 -4.70 16.95
N LEU A 96 -22.89 -5.31 16.98
CA LEU A 96 -21.67 -4.72 17.46
C LEU A 96 -20.70 -4.60 16.27
N VAL A 97 -20.77 -3.47 15.58
CA VAL A 97 -19.84 -3.17 14.51
C VAL A 97 -18.50 -2.77 15.14
N PRO A 98 -17.41 -3.53 14.96
CA PRO A 98 -16.13 -3.17 15.53
C PRO A 98 -15.62 -1.87 14.93
N THR A 99 -15.19 -0.95 15.79
CA THR A 99 -14.49 0.26 15.40
C THR A 99 -13.01 0.02 15.58
N LEU A 100 -12.32 -0.42 14.53
CA LEU A 100 -10.85 -0.44 14.54
C LEU A 100 -10.36 0.99 14.31
N LYS A 101 -9.91 1.63 15.37
CA LYS A 101 -9.24 2.93 15.29
C LYS A 101 -7.73 2.69 15.38
N ILE A 102 -7.11 2.35 14.26
CA ILE A 102 -5.63 2.18 14.16
C ILE A 102 -4.91 3.40 14.74
N GLN A 103 -5.46 4.60 14.58
CA GLN A 103 -4.93 5.82 15.20
C GLN A 103 -4.97 5.80 16.74
N ASN A 104 -5.89 5.10 17.36
CA ASN A 104 -5.92 4.97 18.82
C ASN A 104 -4.80 4.07 19.32
N ASP A 105 -4.41 3.07 18.55
CA ASP A 105 -3.28 2.20 18.89
C ASP A 105 -1.99 3.02 18.87
N ILE A 106 -1.80 3.88 17.87
CA ILE A 106 -0.67 4.84 17.84
C ILE A 106 -0.70 5.77 19.07
N HIS A 107 -1.86 6.28 19.46
CA HIS A 107 -1.99 7.10 20.69
C HIS A 107 -1.67 6.30 21.96
N MET A 108 -2.15 5.08 22.05
CA MET A 108 -1.85 4.19 23.19
C MET A 108 -0.34 3.88 23.27
N TYR A 109 0.30 3.58 22.14
CA TYR A 109 1.74 3.38 22.06
C TYR A 109 2.51 4.65 22.46
N ARG A 110 2.11 5.83 21.99
CA ARG A 110 2.73 7.11 22.40
C ARG A 110 2.61 7.38 23.89
N HIS A 111 1.51 7.05 24.53
CA HIS A 111 1.33 7.18 25.97
C HIS A 111 2.01 6.08 26.77
N ALA A 112 2.17 4.90 26.20
CA ALA A 112 2.85 3.75 26.80
C ALA A 112 4.39 3.80 26.68
N GLN A 113 4.95 4.84 26.10
CA GLN A 113 6.36 5.03 25.67
C GLN A 113 7.47 4.57 26.62
N LYS A 114 7.18 4.33 27.88
CA LYS A 114 8.17 3.88 28.87
C LYS A 114 8.09 2.40 29.23
N LYS A 115 7.07 1.66 28.82
CA LYS A 115 6.82 0.29 29.30
C LYS A 115 6.71 -0.80 28.23
N TYR A 116 6.38 -0.46 26.99
CA TYR A 116 6.19 -1.43 25.93
C TYR A 116 7.21 -1.21 24.82
N LYS A 117 8.32 -1.96 24.88
CA LYS A 117 9.09 -2.30 23.68
C LYS A 117 8.34 -3.46 23.00
N ASP A 118 7.24 -3.17 22.35
CA ASP A 118 6.55 -4.17 21.57
C ASP A 118 7.17 -4.18 20.18
N ASP A 119 7.92 -5.23 19.88
CA ASP A 119 8.55 -5.45 18.58
C ASP A 119 7.50 -5.56 17.45
N SER A 120 6.22 -5.70 17.79
CA SER A 120 5.11 -5.74 16.83
C SER A 120 5.01 -4.48 15.97
N ILE A 121 5.49 -3.33 16.44
CA ILE A 121 5.53 -2.09 15.66
C ILE A 121 6.42 -2.22 14.42
N LEU A 122 7.47 -3.02 14.50
CA LEU A 122 8.39 -3.29 13.41
C LEU A 122 7.74 -4.13 12.31
N SER A 123 6.66 -4.84 12.62
CA SER A 123 5.88 -5.59 11.61
C SER A 123 5.27 -4.69 10.53
N ASN A 124 5.22 -3.39 10.77
CA ASN A 124 4.76 -2.40 9.81
C ASN A 124 5.87 -2.00 8.81
N CYS A 125 7.14 -2.31 9.07
CA CYS A 125 8.24 -2.06 8.16
C CYS A 125 8.56 -3.35 7.37
N MET A 126 8.00 -3.47 6.17
CA MET A 126 8.13 -4.67 5.35
C MET A 126 9.27 -4.56 4.33
N ARG A 127 9.60 -3.36 3.88
CA ARG A 127 10.55 -3.10 2.81
C ARG A 127 11.53 -1.99 3.17
N LEU A 128 12.82 -2.22 2.92
CA LEU A 128 13.86 -1.18 2.93
C LEU A 128 14.38 -0.96 1.52
N VAL A 129 14.36 0.28 1.05
CA VAL A 129 15.01 0.71 -0.19
C VAL A 129 16.23 1.55 0.19
N ILE A 130 17.42 1.12 -0.20
CA ILE A 130 18.69 1.78 0.14
C ILE A 130 19.35 2.29 -1.13
N HIS A 131 19.39 3.60 -1.30
CA HIS A 131 20.15 4.25 -2.36
C HIS A 131 21.61 4.38 -1.94
N LEU A 132 22.49 3.55 -2.52
CA LEU A 132 23.89 3.48 -2.09
C LEU A 132 24.69 4.72 -2.48
N ASN A 133 24.62 5.12 -3.73
CA ASN A 133 25.46 6.18 -4.29
C ASN A 133 24.80 6.95 -5.44
N ALA A 134 23.59 6.61 -5.83
CA ALA A 134 22.84 7.32 -6.86
C ALA A 134 21.73 8.16 -6.23
N SER A 135 21.59 9.39 -6.72
CA SER A 135 20.47 10.22 -6.34
C SER A 135 19.20 9.67 -6.96
N PRO A 136 18.14 9.43 -6.18
CA PRO A 136 16.81 9.15 -6.72
C PRO A 136 16.19 10.38 -7.38
N TYR A 137 16.85 11.52 -7.25
CA TYR A 137 16.41 12.79 -7.79
C TYR A 137 17.15 13.06 -9.10
N GLY A 138 16.49 12.87 -10.24
CA GLY A 138 16.94 13.50 -11.49
C GLY A 138 16.75 15.02 -11.40
N ASN A 139 17.21 15.75 -12.41
CA ASN A 139 17.00 17.21 -12.52
C ASN A 139 15.52 17.60 -12.73
N ASN A 140 14.59 16.71 -12.40
CA ASN A 140 13.16 16.86 -12.65
C ASN A 140 12.42 16.55 -11.34
N ASP A 141 11.54 17.44 -10.90
CA ASP A 141 10.72 17.31 -9.68
C ASP A 141 9.85 16.04 -9.66
N TYR A 142 9.56 15.47 -10.83
CA TYR A 142 8.80 14.24 -10.97
C TYR A 142 9.63 12.95 -10.78
N ALA A 143 10.93 13.06 -10.68
CA ALA A 143 11.84 11.92 -10.51
C ALA A 143 11.83 11.32 -9.08
N ARG A 144 11.10 11.93 -8.13
CA ARG A 144 10.95 11.45 -6.76
C ARG A 144 9.95 10.31 -6.63
N GLN A 145 9.97 9.39 -7.57
CA GLN A 145 9.14 8.19 -7.53
C GLN A 145 9.95 7.03 -6.96
N THR A 146 9.29 6.08 -6.37
CA THR A 146 9.85 5.05 -5.48
C THR A 146 11.03 4.27 -6.08
N ILE A 147 11.10 4.18 -7.41
CA ILE A 147 12.18 3.53 -8.13
C ILE A 147 12.53 4.43 -9.32
N CYS A 148 13.35 5.43 -9.07
CA CYS A 148 13.84 6.27 -10.16
C CYS A 148 14.95 5.57 -10.91
N PRO A 149 15.00 5.70 -12.24
CA PRO A 149 16.16 5.34 -13.01
C PRO A 149 17.38 6.06 -12.44
N LEU A 150 18.46 5.33 -12.28
CA LEU A 150 19.69 5.83 -11.69
C LEU A 150 20.26 6.95 -12.56
N LYS A 151 20.37 8.15 -12.02
CA LYS A 151 21.06 9.26 -12.67
C LYS A 151 22.23 9.70 -11.81
N GLY A 152 23.43 9.39 -12.30
CA GLY A 152 24.71 9.89 -11.78
C GLY A 152 25.20 9.23 -10.50
N ASN A 153 26.45 9.46 -10.21
CA ASN A 153 27.08 9.12 -8.93
C ASN A 153 27.04 10.36 -8.04
N SER A 154 26.44 10.26 -6.89
CA SER A 154 26.52 11.30 -5.87
C SER A 154 27.59 10.92 -4.85
N GLY A 155 28.81 11.43 -5.04
CA GLY A 155 29.85 11.39 -4.01
C GLY A 155 30.28 10.00 -3.51
N SER A 156 30.74 9.95 -2.26
CA SER A 156 31.27 8.76 -1.56
C SER A 156 30.26 7.65 -1.25
N GLY A 157 28.98 7.88 -1.53
CA GLY A 157 27.93 6.94 -1.18
C GLY A 157 27.51 6.98 0.29
N ILE A 158 26.60 6.08 0.64
CA ILE A 158 26.02 6.00 1.99
C ILE A 158 27.04 5.46 3.00
N ASN A 159 26.96 5.93 4.25
CA ASN A 159 27.80 5.42 5.32
C ASN A 159 27.36 4.01 5.76
N MET A 160 28.18 3.03 5.45
CA MET A 160 27.91 1.62 5.70
C MET A 160 27.75 1.28 7.18
N ASP A 161 28.53 1.89 8.06
CA ASP A 161 28.46 1.60 9.49
C ASP A 161 27.18 2.15 10.12
N GLU A 162 26.69 3.26 9.61
CA GLU A 162 25.39 3.81 10.00
C GLU A 162 24.26 2.92 9.52
N VAL A 163 24.30 2.42 8.27
CA VAL A 163 23.30 1.46 7.76
C VAL A 163 23.26 0.19 8.61
N LYS A 164 24.42 -0.39 8.93
CA LYS A 164 24.49 -1.58 9.80
C LYS A 164 23.88 -1.31 11.17
N LYS A 165 24.22 -0.21 11.80
CA LYS A 165 23.68 0.18 13.10
C LYS A 165 22.16 0.37 13.03
N PHE A 166 21.67 1.01 11.97
CA PHE A 166 20.24 1.22 11.77
C PHE A 166 19.48 -0.09 11.62
N VAL A 167 19.93 -0.99 10.76
CA VAL A 167 19.31 -2.31 10.59
C VAL A 167 19.36 -3.13 11.87
N HIS A 168 20.49 -3.12 12.57
CA HIS A 168 20.64 -3.79 13.87
C HIS A 168 19.80 -3.20 14.99
N SER A 169 19.41 -1.93 14.90
CA SER A 169 18.66 -1.26 15.95
C SER A 169 17.27 -1.87 16.20
N ALA A 170 16.76 -2.63 15.25
CA ALA A 170 15.52 -3.39 15.34
C ALA A 170 15.69 -4.76 16.04
N GLY A 171 16.91 -5.12 16.45
CA GLY A 171 17.21 -6.48 16.88
C GLY A 171 17.30 -7.41 15.68
N THR A 172 16.47 -8.46 15.64
CA THR A 172 16.40 -9.34 14.47
C THR A 172 15.28 -8.82 13.56
N PRO A 173 15.59 -8.33 12.33
CA PRO A 173 14.59 -7.73 11.44
C PRO A 173 13.72 -8.81 10.76
N TYR A 174 13.01 -9.62 11.54
CA TYR A 174 12.14 -10.69 11.05
C TYR A 174 10.97 -10.21 10.20
N TYR A 175 10.64 -8.93 10.29
CA TYR A 175 9.47 -8.38 9.63
C TYR A 175 9.77 -7.86 8.22
N LEU A 176 11.04 -7.62 7.90
CA LEU A 176 11.42 -7.22 6.55
C LEU A 176 11.21 -8.38 5.58
N SER A 177 10.37 -8.16 4.59
CA SER A 177 10.12 -9.11 3.50
C SER A 177 11.16 -8.98 2.39
N GLU A 178 11.70 -7.76 2.20
CA GLU A 178 12.70 -7.51 1.18
C GLU A 178 13.57 -6.28 1.48
N ILE A 179 14.80 -6.31 0.97
CA ILE A 179 15.72 -5.17 0.95
C ILE A 179 16.08 -4.90 -0.51
N ILE A 180 15.99 -3.64 -0.93
CA ILE A 180 16.30 -3.20 -2.29
C ILE A 180 17.50 -2.27 -2.24
N LEU A 181 18.58 -2.63 -2.91
CA LEU A 181 19.74 -1.78 -3.14
C LEU A 181 19.60 -1.09 -4.49
N VAL A 182 19.73 0.22 -4.49
CA VAL A 182 19.62 1.06 -5.69
C VAL A 182 20.90 1.85 -5.86
N GLY A 183 21.39 1.94 -7.10
CA GLY A 183 22.60 2.69 -7.41
C GLY A 183 23.64 1.86 -8.15
N CYS A 184 24.80 2.46 -8.44
CA CYS A 184 25.95 1.74 -8.99
C CYS A 184 26.62 0.93 -7.87
N VAL A 185 25.95 -0.16 -7.44
CA VAL A 185 26.33 -0.91 -6.24
C VAL A 185 27.80 -1.34 -6.24
N TRP A 186 28.31 -1.83 -7.35
CA TRP A 186 29.72 -2.25 -7.51
C TRP A 186 30.74 -1.12 -7.40
N LYS A 187 30.32 0.12 -7.52
CA LYS A 187 31.20 1.31 -7.33
C LYS A 187 31.23 1.79 -5.88
N HIS A 188 30.47 1.18 -5.00
CA HIS A 188 30.54 1.48 -3.58
C HIS A 188 31.73 0.74 -2.96
N GLU A 189 32.62 1.43 -2.26
CA GLU A 189 33.88 0.88 -1.72
C GLU A 189 33.68 -0.38 -0.86
N ARG A 190 32.57 -0.43 -0.11
CA ARG A 190 32.25 -1.52 0.82
C ARG A 190 31.04 -2.35 0.34
N TYR A 191 30.86 -2.48 -0.96
CA TYR A 191 29.75 -3.20 -1.54
C TYR A 191 29.65 -4.66 -1.06
N GLN A 192 30.78 -5.41 -1.12
CA GLN A 192 30.78 -6.80 -0.71
C GLN A 192 30.42 -6.96 0.77
N GLU A 193 30.95 -6.10 1.62
CA GLU A 193 30.62 -6.09 3.05
C GLU A 193 29.15 -5.78 3.31
N MET A 194 28.51 -4.95 2.48
CA MET A 194 27.06 -4.70 2.52
C MET A 194 26.29 -5.99 2.20
N LEU A 195 26.63 -6.67 1.13
CA LEU A 195 25.96 -7.92 0.75
C LEU A 195 26.11 -9.00 1.83
N ASP A 196 27.35 -9.21 2.31
CA ASP A 196 27.63 -10.20 3.34
C ASP A 196 26.82 -9.91 4.61
N PHE A 197 26.72 -8.65 4.99
CA PHE A 197 25.91 -8.23 6.13
C PHE A 197 24.40 -8.49 5.91
N LEU A 198 23.83 -8.10 4.76
CA LEU A 198 22.41 -8.26 4.49
C LEU A 198 22.01 -9.74 4.34
N THR A 199 22.88 -10.54 3.74
CA THR A 199 22.61 -11.99 3.56
C THR A 199 22.61 -12.77 4.87
N THR A 200 23.22 -12.23 5.97
CA THR A 200 23.13 -12.84 7.30
C THR A 200 21.69 -12.92 7.83
N TYR A 201 20.82 -12.01 7.43
CA TYR A 201 19.44 -11.95 7.92
C TYR A 201 18.46 -12.85 7.18
N SER A 202 18.88 -13.59 6.16
CA SER A 202 18.00 -14.44 5.34
C SER A 202 16.83 -13.68 4.67
N ILE A 203 16.97 -12.36 4.49
CA ILE A 203 15.99 -11.53 3.81
C ILE A 203 16.37 -11.44 2.33
N PRO A 204 15.42 -11.65 1.40
CA PRO A 204 15.67 -11.45 -0.02
C PRO A 204 16.23 -10.06 -0.31
N THR A 205 17.38 -10.00 -0.95
CA THR A 205 18.03 -8.74 -1.33
C THR A 205 17.93 -8.56 -2.84
N TYR A 206 17.34 -7.46 -3.26
CA TYR A 206 17.19 -7.09 -4.67
C TYR A 206 18.16 -5.98 -5.01
N ILE A 207 18.85 -6.10 -6.14
CA ILE A 207 19.77 -5.07 -6.64
C ILE A 207 19.21 -4.50 -7.92
N TYR A 208 18.90 -3.21 -7.91
CA TYR A 208 18.44 -2.49 -9.08
C TYR A 208 19.61 -1.77 -9.73
N CYS A 209 19.95 -2.17 -10.95
CA CYS A 209 21.14 -1.69 -11.65
C CYS A 209 20.87 -1.40 -13.13
N THR A 210 21.77 -0.67 -13.76
CA THR A 210 21.74 -0.50 -15.22
C THR A 210 22.24 -1.75 -15.92
N GLU A 211 21.82 -1.98 -17.15
CA GLU A 211 22.31 -3.08 -17.99
C GLU A 211 23.84 -3.04 -18.15
N LYS A 212 24.38 -1.84 -18.33
CA LYS A 212 25.83 -1.63 -18.41
C LYS A 212 26.56 -2.09 -17.14
N ASP A 213 26.12 -1.65 -15.97
CA ASP A 213 26.73 -2.04 -14.70
C ASP A 213 26.65 -3.55 -14.47
N TYR A 214 25.52 -4.18 -14.82
CA TYR A 214 25.34 -5.61 -14.72
C TYR A 214 26.32 -6.38 -15.63
N MET A 215 26.42 -5.97 -16.90
CA MET A 215 27.28 -6.64 -17.88
C MET A 215 28.78 -6.48 -17.55
N GLU A 216 29.20 -5.29 -17.09
CA GLU A 216 30.59 -5.01 -16.71
C GLU A 216 31.03 -5.83 -15.49
N ASN A 217 30.12 -6.07 -14.55
CA ASN A 217 30.46 -6.74 -13.29
C ASN A 217 30.00 -8.20 -13.22
N ARG A 218 29.08 -8.60 -14.08
CA ARG A 218 28.46 -9.93 -14.25
C ARG A 218 28.55 -10.82 -13.00
N PRO A 219 27.71 -10.59 -12.00
CA PRO A 219 27.81 -11.26 -10.72
C PRO A 219 27.68 -12.77 -10.90
N ASN A 220 28.39 -13.54 -10.07
CA ASN A 220 28.27 -14.98 -10.08
C ASN A 220 26.98 -15.38 -9.33
N THR A 221 25.86 -15.39 -10.04
CA THR A 221 24.51 -15.68 -9.49
C THR A 221 24.37 -17.11 -8.96
N ALA A 222 25.26 -18.01 -9.35
CA ALA A 222 25.21 -19.41 -8.92
C ALA A 222 25.49 -19.60 -7.41
N ASN A 223 26.18 -18.66 -6.77
CA ASN A 223 26.62 -18.79 -5.38
C ASN A 223 25.73 -18.08 -4.37
N ASP A 224 24.81 -17.20 -4.80
CA ASP A 224 24.01 -16.42 -3.86
C ASP A 224 22.51 -16.45 -4.19
N LYS A 225 21.84 -17.50 -3.72
CA LYS A 225 20.39 -17.69 -3.91
C LYS A 225 19.51 -16.61 -3.24
N LYS A 226 20.11 -15.70 -2.45
CA LYS A 226 19.38 -14.66 -1.72
C LYS A 226 19.44 -13.30 -2.40
N VAL A 227 20.30 -13.13 -3.40
CA VAL A 227 20.48 -11.88 -4.13
C VAL A 227 19.89 -11.98 -5.52
N HIS A 228 18.97 -11.09 -5.83
CA HIS A 228 18.27 -11.04 -7.11
C HIS A 228 18.61 -9.74 -7.83
N TYR A 229 19.03 -9.83 -9.08
CA TYR A 229 19.36 -8.67 -9.89
C TYR A 229 18.19 -8.27 -10.77
N TYR A 230 17.84 -6.99 -10.75
CA TYR A 230 16.86 -6.38 -11.64
C TYR A 230 17.54 -5.31 -12.49
N ILE A 231 17.57 -5.54 -13.79
CA ILE A 231 18.13 -4.59 -14.76
C ILE A 231 17.05 -3.56 -15.11
N ILE A 232 17.37 -2.28 -14.93
CA ILE A 232 16.49 -1.18 -15.31
C ILE A 232 16.59 -0.98 -16.81
N LYS A 233 15.47 -1.02 -17.51
CA LYS A 233 15.36 -0.87 -18.95
C LYS A 233 14.28 0.13 -19.32
N ASP A 234 14.64 1.11 -20.15
CA ASP A 234 13.75 2.15 -20.66
C ASP A 234 13.67 2.19 -22.21
N GLU A 235 14.46 1.34 -22.88
CA GLU A 235 14.45 1.16 -24.34
C GLU A 235 14.17 -0.32 -24.69
N PHE A 236 13.19 -0.60 -25.55
CA PHE A 236 12.68 -1.95 -25.81
C PHE A 236 12.91 -2.46 -27.22
N ASP A 237 13.24 -1.60 -28.19
CA ASP A 237 13.23 -1.96 -29.62
C ASP A 237 14.25 -3.03 -30.05
N THR A 238 15.37 -3.17 -29.33
CA THR A 238 16.43 -4.14 -29.64
C THR A 238 16.71 -5.09 -28.46
N PHE A 239 15.75 -5.19 -27.54
CA PHE A 239 15.97 -5.87 -26.28
C PHE A 239 15.93 -7.40 -26.42
N GLN A 240 16.94 -8.05 -25.85
CA GLN A 240 16.95 -9.49 -25.60
C GLN A 240 17.32 -9.74 -24.14
N PRO A 241 16.49 -10.50 -23.39
CA PRO A 241 16.78 -10.79 -21.99
C PRO A 241 18.08 -11.57 -21.83
N VAL A 242 18.85 -11.21 -20.82
CA VAL A 242 20.02 -12.00 -20.40
C VAL A 242 19.53 -13.08 -19.45
N THR A 243 20.07 -14.29 -19.60
CA THR A 243 19.80 -15.41 -18.70
C THR A 243 20.18 -15.05 -17.25
N ASP A 244 19.36 -15.44 -16.28
CA ASP A 244 19.55 -15.24 -14.85
C ASP A 244 19.40 -13.78 -14.34
N ALA A 245 18.86 -12.87 -15.16
CA ALA A 245 18.51 -11.53 -14.74
C ALA A 245 16.98 -11.30 -14.80
N ASN A 246 16.49 -10.44 -13.92
CA ASN A 246 15.12 -9.92 -13.97
C ASN A 246 15.15 -8.47 -14.46
N TYR A 247 14.00 -7.92 -14.80
CA TYR A 247 13.95 -6.59 -15.42
C TYR A 247 12.90 -5.68 -14.80
N LEU A 248 13.27 -4.40 -14.67
CA LEU A 248 12.34 -3.30 -14.41
C LEU A 248 12.15 -2.54 -15.72
N LEU A 249 10.99 -2.69 -16.32
CA LEU A 249 10.63 -2.02 -17.57
C LEU A 249 10.02 -0.65 -17.25
N ILE A 250 10.77 0.40 -17.50
CA ILE A 250 10.32 1.77 -17.26
C ILE A 250 9.45 2.22 -18.41
N VAL A 251 8.20 2.56 -18.16
CA VAL A 251 7.25 3.01 -19.15
C VAL A 251 6.78 4.44 -18.86
N THR A 252 6.77 5.26 -19.89
CA THR A 252 6.34 6.67 -19.82
C THR A 252 5.24 7.02 -20.79
N SER A 253 4.88 6.07 -21.67
CA SER A 253 3.86 6.24 -22.71
C SER A 253 3.09 4.94 -22.96
N GLU A 254 1.95 5.06 -23.63
CA GLU A 254 1.18 3.90 -24.14
C GLU A 254 2.04 2.99 -25.02
N SER A 255 2.84 3.58 -25.93
CA SER A 255 3.74 2.80 -26.80
C SER A 255 4.75 1.98 -26.00
N ASP A 256 5.37 2.57 -24.95
CA ASP A 256 6.30 1.85 -24.09
C ASP A 256 5.58 0.74 -23.32
N TYR A 257 4.37 1.03 -22.82
CA TYR A 257 3.55 0.05 -22.11
C TYR A 257 3.19 -1.14 -22.99
N GLY A 258 2.76 -0.89 -24.24
CA GLY A 258 2.47 -1.95 -25.20
C GLY A 258 3.69 -2.82 -25.53
N LYS A 259 4.87 -2.20 -25.75
CA LYS A 259 6.13 -2.93 -25.96
C LYS A 259 6.52 -3.76 -24.73
N ALA A 260 6.42 -3.19 -23.54
CA ALA A 260 6.71 -3.90 -22.29
C ALA A 260 5.78 -5.10 -22.09
N SER A 261 4.50 -4.97 -22.41
CA SER A 261 3.52 -6.08 -22.33
C SER A 261 3.88 -7.22 -23.27
N ILE A 262 4.23 -6.91 -24.53
CA ILE A 262 4.68 -7.91 -25.50
C ILE A 262 5.93 -8.64 -25.02
N LEU A 263 6.88 -7.92 -24.39
CA LEU A 263 8.08 -8.53 -23.83
C LEU A 263 7.75 -9.50 -22.69
N THR A 264 6.84 -9.13 -21.78
CA THR A 264 6.44 -10.01 -20.67
C THR A 264 5.78 -11.29 -21.17
N GLU A 265 5.00 -11.23 -22.23
CA GLU A 265 4.36 -12.39 -22.86
C GLU A 265 5.38 -13.26 -23.64
N GLY A 266 6.36 -12.62 -24.27
CA GLY A 266 7.36 -13.30 -25.10
C GLY A 266 8.41 -14.09 -24.33
N TYR A 267 8.62 -13.78 -23.05
CA TYR A 267 9.66 -14.39 -22.21
C TYR A 267 9.10 -14.83 -20.83
N PRO A 268 8.28 -15.88 -20.77
CA PRO A 268 7.56 -16.28 -19.55
C PRO A 268 8.47 -16.72 -18.40
N ASP A 269 9.70 -17.16 -18.68
CA ASP A 269 10.67 -17.59 -17.69
C ASP A 269 11.49 -16.43 -17.08
N THR A 270 11.32 -15.22 -17.60
CA THR A 270 12.01 -14.01 -17.12
C THR A 270 11.06 -13.18 -16.27
N ALA A 271 11.50 -12.80 -15.06
CA ALA A 271 10.69 -11.94 -14.22
C ALA A 271 10.79 -10.48 -14.67
N PHE A 272 9.67 -9.94 -15.11
CA PHE A 272 9.51 -8.54 -15.47
C PHE A 272 8.62 -7.81 -14.46
N ARG A 273 8.98 -6.56 -14.18
CA ARG A 273 8.12 -5.61 -13.47
C ARG A 273 7.97 -4.35 -14.32
N ILE A 274 6.77 -4.05 -14.76
CA ILE A 274 6.47 -2.80 -15.48
C ILE A 274 6.36 -1.68 -14.43
N VAL A 275 7.14 -0.62 -14.62
CA VAL A 275 7.21 0.52 -13.69
C VAL A 275 6.84 1.80 -14.45
N PRO A 276 5.60 2.27 -14.32
CA PRO A 276 5.19 3.54 -14.91
C PRO A 276 5.83 4.71 -14.17
N ILE A 277 6.43 5.63 -14.93
CA ILE A 277 7.05 6.86 -14.40
C ILE A 277 6.29 8.08 -14.88
N TYR A 278 5.77 8.86 -13.95
CA TYR A 278 5.18 10.15 -14.25
C TYR A 278 6.28 11.19 -14.49
N ASN A 279 6.26 11.82 -15.67
CA ASN A 279 7.30 12.79 -16.08
C ASN A 279 6.78 14.25 -16.19
N GLY A 280 5.56 14.51 -15.70
CA GLY A 280 4.88 15.80 -15.75
C GLY A 280 4.23 16.15 -17.08
N LYS A 281 4.45 15.35 -18.15
CA LYS A 281 3.89 15.58 -19.48
C LYS A 281 2.99 14.45 -19.96
N ASN A 282 3.04 13.31 -19.29
CA ASN A 282 2.34 12.07 -19.66
C ASN A 282 1.09 11.81 -18.80
N LYS A 283 0.39 12.88 -18.40
CA LYS A 283 -0.81 12.78 -17.55
C LYS A 283 -1.90 11.91 -18.20
N VAL A 284 -2.14 12.11 -19.50
CA VAL A 284 -3.15 11.33 -20.26
C VAL A 284 -2.85 9.83 -20.21
N PHE A 285 -1.58 9.44 -20.42
CA PHE A 285 -1.16 8.04 -20.29
C PHE A 285 -1.48 7.47 -18.91
N PHE A 286 -1.23 8.25 -17.83
CA PHE A 286 -1.56 7.81 -16.47
C PHE A 286 -3.06 7.71 -16.24
N GLU A 287 -3.85 8.65 -16.76
CA GLU A 287 -5.32 8.64 -16.61
C GLU A 287 -5.96 7.47 -17.36
N GLU A 288 -5.43 7.09 -18.52
CA GLU A 288 -6.01 6.04 -19.36
C GLU A 288 -5.50 4.62 -19.04
N TYR A 289 -4.23 4.46 -18.59
CA TYR A 289 -3.58 3.16 -18.47
C TYR A 289 -3.10 2.80 -17.07
N ILE A 290 -2.91 3.78 -16.17
CA ILE A 290 -2.27 3.53 -14.88
C ILE A 290 -3.19 3.80 -13.69
N TYR A 291 -3.95 4.89 -13.73
CA TYR A 291 -4.88 5.17 -12.65
C TYR A 291 -6.07 4.23 -12.69
N LEU A 292 -6.46 3.77 -11.52
CA LEU A 292 -7.68 2.99 -11.38
C LEU A 292 -8.89 3.84 -11.75
N THR A 293 -9.78 3.29 -12.54
CA THR A 293 -11.09 3.88 -12.81
C THR A 293 -11.99 3.75 -11.58
N GLU A 294 -13.11 4.43 -11.58
CA GLU A 294 -14.09 4.28 -10.50
C GLU A 294 -14.64 2.86 -10.43
N GLU A 295 -14.82 2.22 -11.58
CA GLU A 295 -15.24 0.83 -11.71
C GLU A 295 -14.21 -0.12 -11.13
N ASP A 296 -12.91 0.07 -11.39
CA ASP A 296 -11.83 -0.75 -10.81
C ASP A 296 -11.81 -0.64 -9.28
N VAL A 297 -11.98 0.58 -8.75
CA VAL A 297 -12.03 0.80 -7.30
C VAL A 297 -13.22 0.09 -6.68
N LEU A 298 -14.39 0.15 -7.32
CA LEU A 298 -15.60 -0.50 -6.82
C LEU A 298 -15.58 -2.03 -6.96
N ALA A 299 -14.87 -2.54 -7.97
CA ALA A 299 -14.67 -3.96 -8.18
C ALA A 299 -13.59 -4.57 -7.25
N THR A 300 -12.80 -3.72 -6.57
CA THR A 300 -11.75 -4.21 -5.67
C THR A 300 -12.35 -4.84 -4.42
N GLU A 301 -12.12 -6.13 -4.25
CA GLU A 301 -12.53 -6.88 -3.06
C GLU A 301 -11.62 -6.57 -1.87
N LEU A 302 -12.16 -5.90 -0.86
CA LEU A 302 -11.42 -5.56 0.35
C LEU A 302 -11.93 -6.36 1.56
N SER A 303 -11.02 -6.89 2.33
CA SER A 303 -11.33 -7.39 3.66
C SER A 303 -11.68 -6.23 4.61
N LYS A 304 -12.39 -6.53 5.68
CA LYS A 304 -12.71 -5.55 6.72
C LYS A 304 -11.48 -4.80 7.25
N ARG A 305 -10.36 -5.53 7.45
CA ARG A 305 -9.11 -4.95 7.91
C ARG A 305 -8.52 -3.96 6.90
N GLU A 306 -8.58 -4.29 5.61
CA GLU A 306 -8.12 -3.41 4.53
C GLU A 306 -8.96 -2.15 4.43
N VAL A 307 -10.31 -2.25 4.54
CA VAL A 307 -11.17 -1.07 4.58
C VAL A 307 -10.76 -0.12 5.71
N PHE A 308 -10.54 -0.64 6.92
CA PHE A 308 -10.07 0.20 8.04
C PHE A 308 -8.68 0.78 7.80
N ALA A 309 -7.76 0.01 7.22
CA ALA A 309 -6.42 0.48 6.90
C ALA A 309 -6.47 1.63 5.87
N HIS A 310 -7.22 1.47 4.78
CA HIS A 310 -7.37 2.49 3.74
C HIS A 310 -8.04 3.78 4.25
N GLN A 311 -8.93 3.68 5.23
CA GLN A 311 -9.52 4.86 5.87
C GLN A 311 -8.56 5.63 6.77
N SER A 312 -7.53 4.97 7.28
CA SER A 312 -6.69 5.49 8.36
C SER A 312 -5.28 5.88 7.92
N ILE A 313 -4.74 5.25 6.88
CA ILE A 313 -3.35 5.39 6.44
C ILE A 313 -3.26 5.48 4.91
N ASN A 314 -2.19 6.13 4.44
CA ASN A 314 -1.84 6.10 3.02
C ASN A 314 -1.13 4.77 2.71
N THR A 315 -1.88 3.79 2.23
CA THR A 315 -1.40 2.42 1.98
C THR A 315 -0.36 2.34 0.85
N ASN A 316 -0.28 3.34 -0.05
CA ASN A 316 0.68 3.34 -1.16
C ASN A 316 2.15 3.43 -0.69
N HIS A 317 2.38 4.04 0.47
CA HIS A 317 3.70 4.21 1.05
C HIS A 317 3.90 3.43 2.35
N TYR A 318 2.86 2.73 2.80
CA TYR A 318 2.90 1.98 4.04
C TYR A 318 3.83 0.77 3.94
N GLY A 319 4.62 0.59 4.98
CA GLY A 319 5.53 -0.55 5.09
C GLY A 319 6.85 -0.39 4.32
N THR A 320 7.09 0.73 3.64
CA THR A 320 8.33 0.98 2.91
C THR A 320 9.09 2.17 3.51
N LEU A 321 10.37 1.97 3.81
CA LEU A 321 11.30 3.04 4.15
C LEU A 321 12.35 3.16 3.06
N THR A 322 12.63 4.38 2.63
CA THR A 322 13.66 4.69 1.63
C THR A 322 14.78 5.49 2.29
N ILE A 323 16.00 4.98 2.20
CA ILE A 323 17.21 5.60 2.72
C ILE A 323 17.99 6.19 1.56
N THR A 324 18.28 7.47 1.63
CA THR A 324 19.04 8.21 0.60
C THR A 324 20.54 8.25 0.92
N PRO A 325 21.42 8.53 -0.07
CA PRO A 325 22.87 8.49 0.13
C PRO A 325 23.40 9.45 1.21
N ASP A 326 22.66 10.52 1.50
CA ASP A 326 22.95 11.47 2.58
C ASP A 326 22.50 10.99 3.98
N GLY A 327 21.96 9.76 4.06
CA GLY A 327 21.54 9.13 5.31
C GLY A 327 20.17 9.53 5.81
N ASN A 328 19.39 10.30 5.02
CA ASN A 328 18.00 10.62 5.37
C ASN A 328 17.07 9.44 5.08
N ILE A 329 16.01 9.32 5.87
CA ILE A 329 15.02 8.23 5.80
C ILE A 329 13.65 8.80 5.49
N TYR A 330 12.98 8.22 4.51
CA TYR A 330 11.68 8.65 4.01
C TYR A 330 10.67 7.51 4.01
N GLY A 331 9.42 7.79 4.37
CA GLY A 331 8.27 6.95 4.04
C GLY A 331 7.76 7.25 2.63
N ASN A 332 7.85 8.53 2.21
CA ASN A 332 7.53 9.03 0.88
C ASN A 332 8.58 10.05 0.49
N LEU A 333 9.28 9.84 -0.63
CA LEU A 333 10.33 10.75 -1.11
C LEU A 333 9.83 12.16 -1.47
N ASN A 334 8.54 12.35 -1.64
CA ASN A 334 7.93 13.67 -1.89
C ASN A 334 7.65 14.46 -0.61
N GLU A 335 7.81 13.82 0.55
CA GLU A 335 7.58 14.41 1.86
C GLU A 335 8.90 14.75 2.57
N LYS A 336 8.79 15.29 3.77
CA LYS A 336 9.96 15.52 4.63
C LYS A 336 10.51 14.18 5.12
N PRO A 337 11.83 14.09 5.39
CA PRO A 337 12.40 12.90 5.99
C PRO A 337 11.78 12.63 7.36
N LEU A 338 11.57 11.37 7.66
CA LEU A 338 11.10 10.88 8.96
C LEU A 338 12.20 10.95 10.03
N GLY A 339 13.45 10.86 9.59
CA GLY A 339 14.66 10.90 10.40
C GLY A 339 15.91 10.57 9.58
N THR A 340 16.95 10.12 10.26
CA THR A 340 18.25 9.80 9.67
C THR A 340 18.76 8.43 10.14
N LEU A 341 19.82 7.91 9.54
CA LEU A 341 20.49 6.68 9.96
C LEU A 341 21.06 6.71 11.40
N LYS A 342 21.07 7.88 12.06
CA LYS A 342 21.44 8.00 13.47
C LYS A 342 20.30 7.63 14.42
N ASP A 343 19.08 7.61 13.91
CA ASP A 343 17.91 7.18 14.63
C ASP A 343 17.81 5.65 14.59
N SER A 344 17.02 5.05 15.49
CA SER A 344 16.75 3.61 15.42
C SER A 344 15.61 3.31 14.45
N LEU A 345 15.64 2.16 13.82
CA LEU A 345 14.52 1.69 12.98
C LEU A 345 13.21 1.69 13.77
N TYR A 346 13.28 1.29 15.04
CA TYR A 346 12.13 1.33 15.95
C TYR A 346 11.56 2.74 16.12
N THR A 347 12.41 3.76 16.26
CA THR A 347 11.99 5.15 16.41
C THR A 347 11.34 5.70 15.13
N ILE A 348 11.85 5.29 13.97
CA ILE A 348 11.34 5.73 12.66
C ILE A 348 9.98 5.10 12.34
N THR A 349 9.76 3.84 12.71
CA THR A 349 8.52 3.11 12.43
C THR A 349 7.41 3.42 13.44
N PHE A 350 7.76 3.96 14.60
CA PHE A 350 6.83 4.39 15.65
C PHE A 350 6.19 5.75 15.33
#